data_bbef72520b0b384632d8e4b4c749fea2
#
_entry.id   bbef72520b0b384632d8e4b4c749fea2
#
_cell.length_a   1.000
_cell.length_b   1.000
_cell.length_c   1.000
_cell.angle_alpha   90.00
_cell.angle_beta   90.00
_cell.angle_gamma   90.00
#
_symmetry.space_group_name_H-M   'P 1'
#
loop_
_entity.id
_entity.type
_entity.pdbx_description
1 polymer ?
#
loop_
_entity_poly.entity_id
_entity_poly.type
_entity_poly.pdbx_seq_one_letter_code
_entity_poly.pdbx_strand_id
1 'polypeptide(L)'
;LLRNKLAKDNGWFNFNQFHNEQNIESHWYTTGMEICKDFDYNKPIDAFVAGTGTGGTIMGAGKFIKNRYPVCKLVALEPAESPVMSGGEPGLHGIQGIGDGSKFLVDLKDIDRIETVSTEESIEKSKSLAKQYGLFVGFSAAANFLVAERLIEEGYAENIVTILCDRGERYFSCL
;
A
#
# COMPACT_ATOMS: atom_id res chain seq x y z
N LEU A 1 -23.44 -0.49 -2.74
CA LEU A 1 -24.83 -0.71 -3.07
C LEU A 1 -25.71 -0.75 -1.83
N LEU A 2 -25.63 -1.78 -0.96
CA LEU A 2 -26.40 -1.85 0.30
C LEU A 2 -26.05 -0.67 1.23
N ARG A 3 -24.76 -0.37 1.39
CA ARG A 3 -24.24 0.77 2.17
C ARG A 3 -24.91 2.09 1.77
N ASN A 4 -24.97 2.42 0.47
CA ASN A 4 -25.56 3.67 0.00
C ASN A 4 -27.08 3.74 0.28
N LYS A 5 -27.76 2.61 0.15
CA LYS A 5 -29.19 2.51 0.49
C LYS A 5 -29.41 2.73 1.98
N LEU A 6 -28.68 2.04 2.85
CA LEU A 6 -28.79 2.19 4.30
C LEU A 6 -28.47 3.61 4.77
N ALA A 7 -27.43 4.24 4.21
CA ALA A 7 -27.10 5.61 4.53
C ALA A 7 -28.25 6.58 4.17
N LYS A 8 -28.82 6.41 2.98
CA LYS A 8 -29.96 7.24 2.51
C LYS A 8 -31.22 7.00 3.35
N ASP A 9 -31.58 5.74 3.61
CA ASP A 9 -32.81 5.37 4.30
C ASP A 9 -32.80 5.80 5.79
N ASN A 10 -31.62 5.90 6.40
CA ASN A 10 -31.46 6.25 7.82
C ASN A 10 -30.86 7.66 8.06
N GLY A 11 -30.58 8.42 7.02
CA GLY A 11 -29.94 9.74 7.15
C GLY A 11 -28.49 9.65 7.66
N TRP A 12 -27.80 8.52 7.47
CA TRP A 12 -26.45 8.32 7.92
C TRP A 12 -25.42 8.93 6.96
N PHE A 13 -24.33 9.46 7.51
CA PHE A 13 -23.22 9.91 6.71
C PHE A 13 -22.39 8.71 6.18
N ASN A 14 -22.08 8.72 4.88
CA ASN A 14 -21.27 7.70 4.24
C ASN A 14 -19.95 8.31 3.78
N PHE A 15 -18.84 7.96 4.41
CA PHE A 15 -17.49 8.43 4.08
C PHE A 15 -17.03 8.03 2.66
N ASN A 16 -17.58 6.94 2.11
CA ASN A 16 -17.30 6.47 0.75
C ASN A 16 -15.81 6.36 0.41
N GLN A 17 -15.03 5.74 1.29
CA GLN A 17 -13.56 5.71 1.25
C GLN A 17 -12.94 5.32 -0.10
N PHE A 18 -13.64 4.53 -0.92
CA PHE A 18 -13.16 4.06 -2.21
C PHE A 18 -13.29 5.10 -3.34
N HIS A 19 -14.02 6.19 -3.12
CA HIS A 19 -14.27 7.23 -4.14
C HIS A 19 -14.18 8.66 -3.58
N ASN A 20 -13.84 8.81 -2.32
CA ASN A 20 -13.73 10.11 -1.67
C ASN A 20 -12.26 10.59 -1.69
N GLU A 21 -12.00 11.66 -2.40
CA GLU A 21 -10.67 12.27 -2.52
C GLU A 21 -10.09 12.74 -1.19
N GLN A 22 -10.92 12.99 -0.17
CA GLN A 22 -10.48 13.28 1.19
C GLN A 22 -9.61 12.16 1.79
N ASN A 23 -9.74 10.93 1.29
CA ASN A 23 -8.85 9.83 1.63
C ASN A 23 -7.42 10.12 1.15
N ILE A 24 -7.25 10.62 -0.07
CA ILE A 24 -5.95 11.05 -0.62
C ILE A 24 -5.42 12.25 0.16
N GLU A 25 -6.25 13.27 0.37
CA GLU A 25 -5.85 14.49 1.08
C GLU A 25 -5.41 14.20 2.51
N SER A 26 -6.09 13.29 3.23
CA SER A 26 -5.69 12.92 4.58
C SER A 26 -4.27 12.34 4.61
N HIS A 27 -3.93 11.44 3.70
CA HIS A 27 -2.58 10.88 3.61
C HIS A 27 -1.53 11.90 3.12
N TRP A 28 -1.93 12.87 2.28
CA TRP A 28 -1.07 13.97 1.89
C TRP A 28 -0.66 14.82 3.10
N TYR A 29 -1.64 15.26 3.90
CA TYR A 29 -1.41 16.19 5.02
C TYR A 29 -0.97 15.51 6.33
N THR A 30 -1.00 14.19 6.42
CA THR A 30 -0.53 13.44 7.59
C THR A 30 0.65 12.53 7.21
N THR A 31 0.38 11.35 6.68
CA THR A 31 1.37 10.30 6.42
C THR A 31 2.55 10.79 5.58
N GLY A 32 2.29 11.50 4.48
CA GLY A 32 3.35 12.03 3.60
C GLY A 32 4.21 13.08 4.30
N MET A 33 3.58 14.00 5.04
CA MET A 33 4.29 15.02 5.81
C MET A 33 5.13 14.40 6.93
N GLU A 34 4.58 13.44 7.67
CA GLU A 34 5.27 12.75 8.77
C GLU A 34 6.51 12.00 8.25
N ILE A 35 6.37 11.22 7.18
CA ILE A 35 7.50 10.54 6.54
C ILE A 35 8.59 11.53 6.16
N CYS A 36 8.25 12.61 5.45
CA CYS A 36 9.23 13.57 5.00
C CYS A 36 9.85 14.39 6.13
N LYS A 37 9.16 14.58 7.26
CA LYS A 37 9.69 15.26 8.42
C LYS A 37 10.76 14.44 9.14
N ASP A 38 10.56 13.12 9.21
CA ASP A 38 11.43 12.23 9.97
C ASP A 38 12.58 11.65 9.11
N PHE A 39 12.54 11.88 7.79
CA PHE A 39 13.55 11.38 6.87
C PHE A 39 14.73 12.37 6.75
N ASP A 40 15.97 11.81 6.70
CA ASP A 40 17.19 12.62 6.56
C ASP A 40 17.22 13.32 5.19
N TYR A 41 17.26 14.67 5.21
CA TYR A 41 17.30 15.49 3.99
C TYR A 41 18.54 15.28 3.12
N ASN A 42 19.61 14.69 3.67
CA ASN A 42 20.84 14.44 2.92
C ASN A 42 20.75 13.17 2.04
N LYS A 43 19.67 12.40 2.20
CA LYS A 43 19.41 11.20 1.39
C LYS A 43 18.05 11.33 0.73
N PRO A 44 17.93 11.30 -0.60
CA PRO A 44 16.64 11.32 -1.25
C PRO A 44 15.88 10.01 -0.95
N ILE A 45 14.55 10.07 -0.96
CA ILE A 45 13.72 8.89 -1.07
C ILE A 45 13.64 8.54 -2.56
N ASP A 46 14.18 7.39 -2.96
CA ASP A 46 14.23 6.98 -4.36
C ASP A 46 12.96 6.26 -4.79
N ALA A 47 12.29 5.57 -3.88
CA ALA A 47 11.01 4.94 -4.13
C ALA A 47 10.11 4.92 -2.89
N PHE A 48 8.80 4.99 -3.13
CA PHE A 48 7.76 4.75 -2.13
C PHE A 48 6.92 3.56 -2.58
N VAL A 49 6.88 2.51 -1.77
CA VAL A 49 6.13 1.28 -2.02
C VAL A 49 4.89 1.22 -1.14
N ALA A 50 3.74 0.98 -1.73
CA ALA A 50 2.51 0.79 -0.96
C ALA A 50 1.54 -0.17 -1.64
N GLY A 51 1.03 -1.14 -0.86
CA GLY A 51 -0.07 -1.99 -1.25
C GLY A 51 -1.36 -1.19 -1.42
N THR A 52 -2.12 -1.51 -2.44
CA THR A 52 -3.27 -0.73 -2.86
C THR A 52 -4.59 -1.42 -2.53
N GLY A 53 -5.29 -0.89 -1.52
CA GLY A 53 -6.72 -1.13 -1.31
C GLY A 53 -7.52 0.01 -1.97
N THR A 54 -7.83 1.07 -1.22
CA THR A 54 -8.48 2.26 -1.78
C THR A 54 -7.60 3.09 -2.71
N GLY A 55 -6.28 3.00 -2.57
CA GLY A 55 -5.31 3.84 -3.25
C GLY A 55 -4.95 5.14 -2.51
N GLY A 56 -5.63 5.43 -1.38
CA GLY A 56 -5.43 6.68 -0.63
C GLY A 56 -3.99 6.92 -0.21
N THR A 57 -3.33 5.89 0.32
CA THR A 57 -1.94 5.99 0.82
C THR A 57 -0.96 6.32 -0.29
N ILE A 58 -0.97 5.56 -1.40
CA ILE A 58 0.00 5.77 -2.48
C ILE A 58 -0.22 7.09 -3.19
N MET A 59 -1.50 7.47 -3.41
CA MET A 59 -1.84 8.71 -4.09
C MET A 59 -1.65 9.94 -3.18
N GLY A 60 -1.90 9.82 -1.88
CA GLY A 60 -1.71 10.91 -0.92
C GLY A 60 -0.25 11.04 -0.46
N ALA A 61 0.23 10.08 0.33
CA ALA A 61 1.58 10.12 0.87
C ALA A 61 2.64 10.03 -0.23
N GLY A 62 2.45 9.13 -1.22
CA GLY A 62 3.39 8.97 -2.32
C GLY A 62 3.56 10.24 -3.15
N LYS A 63 2.48 10.92 -3.51
CA LYS A 63 2.56 12.21 -4.22
C LYS A 63 3.20 13.31 -3.38
N PHE A 64 2.94 13.36 -2.08
CA PHE A 64 3.62 14.31 -1.19
C PHE A 64 5.13 14.08 -1.19
N ILE A 65 5.54 12.81 -1.04
CA ILE A 65 6.95 12.42 -1.06
C ILE A 65 7.58 12.79 -2.41
N LYS A 66 6.92 12.45 -3.53
CA LYS A 66 7.40 12.79 -4.89
C LYS A 66 7.49 14.31 -5.12
N ASN A 67 6.58 15.09 -4.54
CA ASN A 67 6.67 16.56 -4.58
C ASN A 67 7.90 17.07 -3.82
N ARG A 68 8.28 16.43 -2.72
CA ARG A 68 9.45 16.79 -1.91
C ARG A 68 10.76 16.23 -2.50
N TYR A 69 10.69 15.02 -3.06
CA TYR A 69 11.80 14.30 -3.70
C TYR A 69 11.39 13.93 -5.13
N PRO A 70 11.62 14.80 -6.14
CA PRO A 70 11.12 14.56 -7.51
C PRO A 70 11.64 13.29 -8.18
N VAL A 71 12.76 12.75 -7.70
CA VAL A 71 13.34 11.47 -8.17
C VAL A 71 12.57 10.24 -7.65
N CYS A 72 11.73 10.42 -6.63
CA CYS A 72 10.99 9.34 -6.00
C CYS A 72 10.03 8.67 -6.97
N LYS A 73 10.14 7.36 -7.08
CA LYS A 73 9.28 6.50 -7.89
C LYS A 73 8.15 5.95 -7.04
N LEU A 74 6.92 6.01 -7.53
CA LEU A 74 5.76 5.43 -6.88
C LEU A 74 5.56 4.00 -7.36
N VAL A 75 5.68 3.05 -6.46
CA VAL A 75 5.52 1.62 -6.73
C VAL A 75 4.27 1.10 -6.04
N ALA A 76 3.26 0.78 -6.84
CA ALA A 76 2.02 0.18 -6.37
C ALA A 76 2.18 -1.33 -6.26
N LEU A 77 1.59 -1.90 -5.21
CA LEU A 77 1.57 -3.35 -5.00
C LEU A 77 0.13 -3.85 -5.02
N GLU A 78 -0.09 -4.96 -5.71
CA GLU A 78 -1.35 -5.71 -5.71
C GLU A 78 -1.10 -7.22 -5.53
N PRO A 79 -2.12 -8.00 -5.09
CA PRO A 79 -1.98 -9.45 -5.00
C PRO A 79 -1.81 -10.10 -6.38
N ALA A 80 -0.91 -11.08 -6.51
CA ALA A 80 -0.71 -11.82 -7.74
C ALA A 80 -1.96 -12.58 -8.20
N GLU A 81 -2.82 -12.95 -7.26
CA GLU A 81 -4.10 -13.61 -7.52
C GLU A 81 -5.21 -12.64 -7.98
N SER A 82 -4.98 -11.31 -7.85
CA SER A 82 -5.94 -10.26 -8.22
C SER A 82 -5.24 -9.04 -8.84
N PRO A 83 -4.52 -9.24 -9.98
CA PRO A 83 -3.62 -8.23 -10.55
C PRO A 83 -4.36 -7.23 -11.46
N VAL A 84 -5.37 -6.53 -10.92
CA VAL A 84 -6.29 -5.68 -11.68
C VAL A 84 -5.60 -4.44 -12.28
N MET A 85 -4.63 -3.86 -11.56
CA MET A 85 -3.87 -2.70 -12.06
C MET A 85 -2.88 -3.10 -13.16
N SER A 86 -2.41 -4.36 -13.14
CA SER A 86 -1.57 -4.95 -14.19
C SER A 86 -2.37 -5.47 -15.39
N GLY A 87 -3.70 -5.28 -15.39
CA GLY A 87 -4.58 -5.69 -16.50
C GLY A 87 -5.12 -7.11 -16.42
N GLY A 88 -4.96 -7.77 -15.27
CA GLY A 88 -5.57 -9.07 -15.00
C GLY A 88 -6.98 -8.97 -14.41
N GLU A 89 -7.56 -10.13 -14.14
CA GLU A 89 -8.90 -10.23 -13.56
C GLU A 89 -8.86 -10.23 -12.02
N PRO A 90 -9.90 -9.70 -11.34
CA PRO A 90 -10.00 -9.81 -9.90
C PRO A 90 -10.15 -11.26 -9.45
N GLY A 91 -9.42 -11.64 -8.40
CA GLY A 91 -9.40 -13.00 -7.84
C GLY A 91 -9.41 -13.01 -6.32
N LEU A 92 -9.62 -14.19 -5.74
CA LEU A 92 -9.54 -14.38 -4.30
C LEU A 92 -8.08 -14.52 -3.85
N HIS A 93 -7.72 -13.81 -2.80
CA HIS A 93 -6.38 -13.82 -2.21
C HIS A 93 -6.45 -13.69 -0.68
N GLY A 94 -5.34 -13.97 0.00
CA GLY A 94 -5.24 -13.89 1.46
C GLY A 94 -4.55 -12.65 2.00
N ILE A 95 -4.11 -11.71 1.17
CA ILE A 95 -3.46 -10.47 1.60
C ILE A 95 -4.52 -9.44 1.96
N GLN A 96 -5.01 -9.47 3.21
CA GLN A 96 -6.09 -8.59 3.65
C GLN A 96 -5.68 -7.11 3.63
N GLY A 97 -6.62 -6.25 3.26
CA GLY A 97 -6.46 -4.78 3.26
C GLY A 97 -5.99 -4.18 1.94
N ILE A 98 -5.64 -5.02 0.95
CA ILE A 98 -5.30 -4.60 -0.40
C ILE A 98 -6.03 -5.49 -1.42
N GLY A 99 -6.02 -5.10 -2.70
CA GLY A 99 -6.53 -5.96 -3.78
C GLY A 99 -8.04 -6.10 -3.83
N ASP A 100 -8.81 -5.07 -3.50
CA ASP A 100 -10.28 -5.08 -3.45
C ASP A 100 -10.98 -5.18 -4.83
N GLY A 101 -10.30 -5.70 -5.84
CA GLY A 101 -10.84 -5.97 -7.18
C GLY A 101 -11.02 -4.76 -8.09
N SER A 102 -10.47 -3.60 -7.74
CA SER A 102 -10.45 -2.40 -8.58
C SER A 102 -9.31 -1.46 -8.18
N LYS A 103 -8.88 -0.59 -9.08
CA LYS A 103 -7.86 0.44 -8.79
C LYS A 103 -8.39 1.62 -7.96
N PHE A 104 -9.68 1.79 -7.84
CA PHE A 104 -10.37 2.86 -7.11
C PHE A 104 -9.75 4.27 -7.31
N LEU A 105 -9.13 4.83 -6.25
CA LEU A 105 -8.53 6.18 -6.29
C LEU A 105 -7.15 6.22 -6.97
N VAL A 106 -6.57 5.06 -7.36
CA VAL A 106 -5.27 5.04 -8.02
C VAL A 106 -5.36 5.60 -9.43
N ASP A 107 -4.61 6.67 -9.71
CA ASP A 107 -4.34 7.11 -11.08
C ASP A 107 -3.05 6.44 -11.57
N LEU A 108 -3.21 5.50 -12.51
CA LEU A 108 -2.08 4.74 -13.05
C LEU A 108 -1.04 5.59 -13.78
N LYS A 109 -1.39 6.83 -14.18
CA LYS A 109 -0.45 7.76 -14.82
C LYS A 109 0.62 8.26 -13.86
N ASP A 110 0.32 8.26 -12.55
CA ASP A 110 1.22 8.71 -11.51
C ASP A 110 2.08 7.56 -10.96
N ILE A 111 1.76 6.30 -11.31
CA ILE A 111 2.46 5.10 -10.85
C ILE A 111 3.61 4.77 -11.80
N ASP A 112 4.82 4.71 -11.27
CA ASP A 112 6.03 4.43 -12.04
C ASP A 112 6.21 2.91 -12.26
N ARG A 113 5.72 2.06 -11.33
CA ARG A 113 5.80 0.60 -11.43
C ARG A 113 4.68 -0.07 -10.63
N ILE A 114 4.20 -1.21 -11.12
CA ILE A 114 3.25 -2.08 -10.40
C ILE A 114 3.95 -3.40 -10.14
N GLU A 115 3.91 -3.84 -8.89
CA GLU A 115 4.46 -5.10 -8.41
C GLU A 115 3.35 -6.02 -7.94
N THR A 116 3.58 -7.32 -8.06
CA THR A 116 2.67 -8.33 -7.54
C THR A 116 3.36 -9.22 -6.51
N VAL A 117 2.61 -9.61 -5.47
CA VAL A 117 3.05 -10.58 -4.46
C VAL A 117 1.92 -11.56 -4.23
N SER A 118 2.23 -12.86 -4.20
CA SER A 118 1.25 -13.89 -3.88
C SER A 118 0.94 -13.94 -2.38
N THR A 119 -0.21 -14.51 -2.05
CA THR A 119 -0.59 -14.76 -0.65
C THR A 119 0.47 -15.57 0.08
N GLU A 120 1.00 -16.62 -0.56
CA GLU A 120 2.01 -17.49 0.02
C GLU A 120 3.30 -16.75 0.34
N GLU A 121 3.86 -16.00 -0.61
CA GLU A 121 5.05 -15.17 -0.41
C GLU A 121 4.88 -14.16 0.73
N SER A 122 3.69 -13.56 0.82
CA SER A 122 3.35 -12.59 1.88
C SER A 122 3.33 -13.23 3.27
N ILE A 123 2.76 -14.44 3.40
CA ILE A 123 2.73 -15.20 4.66
C ILE A 123 4.13 -15.63 5.07
N GLU A 124 4.91 -16.17 4.16
CA GLU A 124 6.30 -16.59 4.41
C GLU A 124 7.16 -15.41 4.84
N LYS A 125 7.01 -14.26 4.17
CA LYS A 125 7.73 -13.05 4.51
C LYS A 125 7.35 -12.52 5.90
N SER A 126 6.07 -12.54 6.27
CA SER A 126 5.61 -12.15 7.62
C SER A 126 6.28 -13.00 8.70
N LYS A 127 6.33 -14.33 8.51
CA LYS A 127 7.01 -15.26 9.42
C LYS A 127 8.52 -15.00 9.48
N SER A 128 9.14 -14.73 8.34
CA SER A 128 10.58 -14.42 8.26
C SER A 128 10.92 -13.13 8.99
N LEU A 129 10.14 -12.06 8.79
CA LEU A 129 10.33 -10.77 9.46
C LEU A 129 10.21 -10.88 10.97
N ALA A 130 9.23 -11.63 11.46
CA ALA A 130 9.07 -11.88 12.89
C ALA A 130 10.29 -12.63 13.47
N LYS A 131 10.80 -13.65 12.77
CA LYS A 131 11.90 -14.50 13.22
C LYS A 131 13.26 -13.79 13.16
N GLN A 132 13.52 -13.04 12.09
CA GLN A 132 14.84 -12.45 11.84
C GLN A 132 15.02 -11.08 12.46
N TYR A 133 13.96 -10.27 12.46
CA TYR A 133 14.02 -8.85 12.85
C TYR A 133 13.12 -8.51 14.06
N GLY A 134 12.33 -9.47 14.57
CA GLY A 134 11.34 -9.19 15.62
C GLY A 134 10.15 -8.32 15.12
N LEU A 135 10.00 -8.18 13.81
CA LEU A 135 8.92 -7.41 13.18
C LEU A 135 7.70 -8.30 12.97
N PHE A 136 6.82 -8.35 13.97
CA PHE A 136 5.57 -9.12 13.86
C PHE A 136 4.49 -8.27 13.19
N VAL A 137 4.42 -8.34 11.87
CA VAL A 137 3.56 -7.52 11.00
C VAL A 137 2.54 -8.38 10.24
N GLY A 138 1.45 -7.73 9.79
CA GLY A 138 0.43 -8.39 8.97
C GLY A 138 0.90 -8.67 7.53
N PHE A 139 0.09 -9.40 6.78
CA PHE A 139 0.47 -9.89 5.45
C PHE A 139 0.69 -8.77 4.44
N SER A 140 -0.16 -7.73 4.42
CA SER A 140 0.04 -6.60 3.51
C SER A 140 1.31 -5.80 3.82
N ALA A 141 1.68 -5.68 5.11
CA ALA A 141 2.93 -5.07 5.53
C ALA A 141 4.14 -5.91 5.08
N ALA A 142 4.06 -7.23 5.20
CA ALA A 142 5.09 -8.16 4.74
C ALA A 142 5.25 -8.13 3.22
N ALA A 143 4.15 -8.05 2.47
CA ALA A 143 4.17 -7.89 1.01
C ALA A 143 4.85 -6.58 0.60
N ASN A 144 4.53 -5.47 1.26
CA ASN A 144 5.21 -4.18 1.05
C ASN A 144 6.71 -4.28 1.27
N PHE A 145 7.13 -4.92 2.36
CA PHE A 145 8.54 -5.10 2.69
C PHE A 145 9.26 -5.98 1.64
N LEU A 146 8.61 -7.07 1.22
CA LEU A 146 9.16 -7.97 0.20
C LEU A 146 9.42 -7.24 -1.13
N VAL A 147 8.48 -6.39 -1.57
CA VAL A 147 8.67 -5.58 -2.77
C VAL A 147 9.83 -4.61 -2.59
N ALA A 148 9.93 -3.94 -1.44
CA ALA A 148 11.05 -3.04 -1.18
C ALA A 148 12.40 -3.76 -1.26
N GLU A 149 12.53 -4.98 -0.71
CA GLU A 149 13.76 -5.79 -0.84
C GLU A 149 14.06 -6.13 -2.30
N ARG A 150 13.08 -6.60 -3.07
CA ARG A 150 13.25 -6.92 -4.49
C ARG A 150 13.78 -5.73 -5.29
N LEU A 151 13.23 -4.55 -5.05
CA LEU A 151 13.64 -3.32 -5.73
C LEU A 151 15.08 -2.91 -5.38
N ILE A 152 15.53 -3.16 -4.14
CA ILE A 152 16.93 -2.95 -3.73
C ILE A 152 17.84 -3.97 -4.43
N GLU A 153 17.48 -5.26 -4.41
CA GLU A 153 18.24 -6.33 -5.03
C GLU A 153 18.40 -6.15 -6.56
N GLU A 154 17.36 -5.62 -7.21
CA GLU A 154 17.37 -5.28 -8.63
C GLU A 154 18.19 -4.00 -8.96
N GLY A 155 18.61 -3.24 -7.95
CA GLY A 155 19.25 -1.93 -8.14
C GLY A 155 18.30 -0.85 -8.67
N TYR A 156 16.98 -1.03 -8.49
CA TYR A 156 15.98 -0.07 -8.96
C TYR A 156 15.94 1.19 -8.10
N ALA A 157 16.18 1.07 -6.82
CA ALA A 157 16.24 2.16 -5.84
C ALA A 157 17.13 1.76 -4.66
N GLU A 158 17.79 2.72 -4.01
CA GLU A 158 18.65 2.50 -2.85
C GLU A 158 17.93 2.84 -1.53
N ASN A 159 17.20 3.96 -1.50
CA ASN A 159 16.49 4.44 -0.32
C ASN A 159 14.98 4.31 -0.57
N ILE A 160 14.38 3.26 -0.01
CA ILE A 160 12.96 2.95 -0.18
C ILE A 160 12.22 3.17 1.12
N VAL A 161 11.09 3.85 1.04
CA VAL A 161 10.12 3.95 2.13
C VAL A 161 8.92 3.08 1.81
N THR A 162 8.44 2.33 2.81
CA THR A 162 7.22 1.55 2.72
C THR A 162 6.40 1.60 4.00
N ILE A 163 5.19 1.06 3.98
CA ILE A 163 4.24 1.11 5.09
C ILE A 163 4.08 -0.28 5.72
N LEU A 164 4.29 -0.37 7.02
CA LEU A 164 3.90 -1.53 7.81
C LEU A 164 2.50 -1.27 8.39
N CYS A 165 1.48 -1.66 7.63
CA CYS A 165 0.09 -1.21 7.80
C CYS A 165 -0.54 -1.67 9.11
N ASP A 166 -0.25 -2.91 9.56
CA ASP A 166 -0.82 -3.52 10.75
C ASP A 166 0.10 -4.58 11.36
N ARG A 167 -0.33 -5.12 12.49
CA ARG A 167 0.45 -6.07 13.28
C ARG A 167 -0.05 -7.50 13.06
N GLY A 168 0.88 -8.45 13.21
CA GLY A 168 0.65 -9.88 12.97
C GLY A 168 -0.37 -10.54 13.89
N GLU A 169 -0.66 -9.96 15.07
CA GLU A 169 -1.65 -10.51 16.02
C GLU A 169 -3.05 -10.66 15.41
N ARG A 170 -3.38 -9.91 14.38
CA ARG A 170 -4.66 -10.03 13.67
C ARG A 170 -4.79 -11.30 12.85
N TYR A 171 -3.68 -12.01 12.62
CA TYR A 171 -3.58 -13.13 11.67
C TYR A 171 -3.27 -14.47 12.31
N PHE A 172 -3.34 -14.61 13.64
CA PHE A 172 -3.08 -15.86 14.34
C PHE A 172 -3.91 -17.06 13.83
N SER A 173 -5.11 -16.81 13.32
CA SER A 173 -5.95 -17.86 12.74
C SER A 173 -5.49 -18.32 11.35
N CYS A 174 -4.53 -17.61 10.73
CA CYS A 174 -4.03 -17.87 9.39
C CYS A 174 -2.53 -18.24 9.37
N LEU A 175 -1.87 -18.20 10.54
CA LEU A 175 -0.46 -18.55 10.74
C LEU A 175 -0.33 -19.99 11.21
#